data_43305b266bf9564927d3d3c886236037
#
_entry.id   43305b266bf9564927d3d3c886236037
#
_cell.length_a   1.000
_cell.length_b   1.000
_cell.length_c   1.000
_cell.angle_alpha   90.00
_cell.angle_beta   90.00
_cell.angle_gamma   90.00
#
_symmetry.space_group_name_H-M   'P 1'
#
loop_
_entity.id
_entity.type
_entity.pdbx_description
1 polymer ?
#
loop_
_entity_poly.entity_id
_entity_poly.type
_entity_poly.pdbx_seq_one_letter_code
_entity_poly.pdbx_strand_id
1 'polypeptide(L)'
;MVIATVDIGGTGIKFAAMSKEGEILEKQDIATPDNLDALLAWLDSCLSKRAYQGIAMSVPGAVDRETGIIGGISAVPYIHGFSWYDKLASYGLPIHLENDANCVGLSELLAHPELENAACVVVGTGIGGAMILNGRLHRGKHHLGGEFGYMLLSEPAETLGELVTSCFDR
;
A
#
# COMPACT_ATOMS: atom_id res chain seq x y z
N MET A 1 13.43 -11.93 -14.69
CA MET A 1 12.16 -12.01 -13.94
C MET A 1 11.53 -10.63 -13.95
N VAL A 2 10.25 -10.52 -14.29
CA VAL A 2 9.52 -9.24 -14.28
C VAL A 2 8.31 -9.35 -13.37
N ILE A 3 8.16 -8.42 -12.43
CA ILE A 3 7.05 -8.34 -11.49
C ILE A 3 6.18 -7.14 -11.89
N ALA A 4 4.87 -7.32 -11.89
CA ALA A 4 3.91 -6.22 -11.95
C ALA A 4 3.81 -5.60 -10.56
N THR A 5 4.08 -4.31 -10.44
CA THR A 5 3.91 -3.57 -9.19
C THR A 5 2.81 -2.54 -9.33
N VAL A 6 1.94 -2.46 -8.34
CA VAL A 6 0.79 -1.56 -8.30
C VAL A 6 0.81 -0.79 -6.99
N ASP A 7 0.70 0.53 -7.05
CA ASP A 7 0.58 1.40 -5.89
C ASP A 7 -0.77 2.13 -5.98
N ILE A 8 -1.71 1.74 -5.12
CA ILE A 8 -3.06 2.31 -5.08
C ILE A 8 -3.09 3.43 -4.05
N GLY A 9 -3.20 4.66 -4.51
CA GLY A 9 -3.37 5.83 -3.65
C GLY A 9 -4.75 6.47 -3.81
N GLY A 10 -5.09 7.36 -2.88
CA GLY A 10 -6.38 8.09 -2.91
C GLY A 10 -6.54 9.02 -4.11
N THR A 11 -5.45 9.60 -4.61
CA THR A 11 -5.47 10.56 -5.72
C THR A 11 -5.07 9.93 -7.05
N GLY A 12 -4.20 8.95 -7.02
CA GLY A 12 -3.66 8.31 -8.22
C GLY A 12 -3.18 6.90 -7.97
N ILE A 13 -3.21 6.09 -9.03
CA ILE A 13 -2.72 4.73 -9.04
C ILE A 13 -1.53 4.65 -9.98
N LYS A 14 -0.46 4.01 -9.52
CA LYS A 14 0.75 3.80 -10.31
C LYS A 14 0.93 2.31 -10.59
N PHE A 15 1.35 2.00 -11.78
CA PHE A 15 1.75 0.68 -12.22
C PHE A 15 3.18 0.72 -12.72
N ALA A 16 3.98 -0.29 -12.39
CA ALA A 16 5.28 -0.47 -13.01
C ALA A 16 5.56 -1.95 -13.30
N ALA A 17 6.24 -2.20 -14.40
CA ALA A 17 6.92 -3.45 -14.64
C ALA A 17 8.34 -3.34 -14.07
N MET A 18 8.68 -4.16 -13.09
CA MET A 18 9.98 -4.09 -12.41
C MET A 18 10.79 -5.37 -12.63
N SER A 19 12.09 -5.22 -12.84
CA SER A 19 13.02 -6.34 -12.82
C SER A 19 13.21 -6.86 -11.39
N LYS A 20 13.80 -8.05 -11.24
CA LYS A 20 14.14 -8.59 -9.90
C LYS A 20 15.24 -7.77 -9.20
N GLU A 21 15.98 -6.99 -9.92
CA GLU A 21 17.00 -6.07 -9.42
C GLU A 21 16.43 -4.72 -8.97
N GLY A 22 15.10 -4.50 -9.13
CA GLY A 22 14.41 -3.28 -8.74
C GLY A 22 14.39 -2.19 -9.84
N GLU A 23 14.81 -2.50 -11.06
CA GLU A 23 14.76 -1.54 -12.17
C GLU A 23 13.34 -1.39 -12.71
N ILE A 24 12.89 -0.16 -12.89
CA ILE A 24 11.60 0.14 -13.52
C ILE A 24 11.77 0.06 -15.04
N LEU A 25 11.17 -0.98 -15.64
CA LEU A 25 11.22 -1.22 -17.08
C LEU A 25 10.11 -0.46 -17.84
N GLU A 26 8.98 -0.27 -17.19
CA GLU A 26 7.82 0.46 -17.71
C GLU A 26 7.05 1.07 -16.55
N LYS A 27 6.47 2.24 -16.76
CA LYS A 27 5.63 2.92 -15.76
C LYS A 27 4.40 3.50 -16.42
N GLN A 28 3.27 3.42 -15.73
CA GLN A 28 2.02 4.04 -16.09
C GLN A 28 1.34 4.55 -14.83
N ASP A 29 0.55 5.59 -14.95
CA ASP A 29 -0.28 6.11 -13.87
C ASP A 29 -1.62 6.61 -14.40
N ILE A 30 -2.63 6.59 -13.52
CA ILE A 30 -3.94 7.19 -13.76
C ILE A 30 -4.44 7.89 -12.49
N ALA A 31 -5.38 8.80 -12.64
CA ALA A 31 -6.17 9.26 -11.50
C ALA A 31 -6.93 8.05 -10.91
N THR A 32 -7.07 8.01 -9.58
CA THR A 32 -7.78 6.91 -8.92
C THR A 32 -9.21 6.84 -9.44
N PRO A 33 -9.64 5.70 -10.03
CA PRO A 33 -10.99 5.54 -10.53
C PRO A 33 -12.04 5.59 -9.42
N ASP A 34 -13.28 5.95 -9.76
CA ASP A 34 -14.37 6.07 -8.79
C ASP A 34 -14.97 4.72 -8.34
N ASN A 35 -14.57 3.60 -8.98
CA ASN A 35 -15.11 2.28 -8.68
C ASN A 35 -14.14 1.14 -9.02
N LEU A 36 -14.43 -0.03 -8.45
CA LEU A 36 -13.62 -1.24 -8.60
C LEU A 36 -13.54 -1.74 -10.05
N ASP A 37 -14.64 -1.69 -10.79
CA ASP A 37 -14.67 -2.24 -12.16
C ASP A 37 -13.74 -1.45 -13.09
N ALA A 38 -13.74 -0.12 -12.98
CA ALA A 38 -12.82 0.73 -13.73
C ALA A 38 -11.35 0.48 -13.33
N LEU A 39 -11.08 0.27 -12.04
CA LEU A 39 -9.75 -0.11 -11.56
C LEU A 39 -9.30 -1.46 -12.15
N LEU A 40 -10.16 -2.48 -12.08
CA LEU A 40 -9.84 -3.80 -12.61
C LEU A 40 -9.65 -3.79 -14.12
N ALA A 41 -10.46 -3.05 -14.87
CA ALA A 41 -10.29 -2.91 -16.32
C ALA A 41 -8.95 -2.26 -16.68
N TRP A 42 -8.52 -1.26 -15.92
CA TRP A 42 -7.22 -0.65 -16.12
C TRP A 42 -6.07 -1.60 -15.76
N LEU A 43 -6.16 -2.31 -14.64
CA LEU A 43 -5.17 -3.32 -14.25
C LEU A 43 -5.04 -4.41 -15.31
N ASP A 44 -6.15 -4.89 -15.85
CA ASP A 44 -6.16 -5.89 -16.94
C ASP A 44 -5.41 -5.36 -18.18
N SER A 45 -5.65 -4.10 -18.54
CA SER A 45 -4.93 -3.46 -19.65
C SER A 45 -3.43 -3.35 -19.42
N CYS A 46 -2.98 -3.22 -18.17
CA CYS A 46 -1.57 -3.20 -17.81
C CYS A 46 -0.96 -4.60 -17.78
N LEU A 47 -1.67 -5.56 -17.16
CA LEU A 47 -1.20 -6.93 -16.98
C LEU A 47 -1.15 -7.73 -18.28
N SER A 48 -1.99 -7.39 -19.26
CA SER A 48 -2.02 -8.07 -20.57
C SER A 48 -0.85 -7.71 -21.50
N LYS A 49 -0.07 -6.66 -21.19
CA LYS A 49 1.00 -6.16 -22.07
C LYS A 49 2.22 -7.07 -22.17
N ARG A 50 2.48 -7.87 -21.14
CA ARG A 50 3.62 -8.81 -21.11
C ARG A 50 3.38 -9.96 -20.14
N ALA A 51 4.23 -10.99 -20.19
CA ALA A 51 4.25 -12.03 -19.18
C ALA A 51 4.93 -11.53 -17.90
N TYR A 52 4.20 -11.55 -16.79
CA TYR A 52 4.69 -11.28 -15.45
C TYR A 52 4.87 -12.59 -14.67
N GLN A 53 5.67 -12.58 -13.62
CA GLN A 53 5.92 -13.72 -12.73
C GLN A 53 5.36 -13.53 -11.34
N GLY A 54 4.69 -12.42 -11.10
CA GLY A 54 3.99 -12.10 -9.87
C GLY A 54 3.42 -10.70 -9.92
N ILE A 55 2.52 -10.43 -8.98
CA ILE A 55 1.88 -9.13 -8.77
C ILE A 55 2.17 -8.70 -7.34
N ALA A 56 2.74 -7.51 -7.16
CA ALA A 56 2.96 -6.89 -5.86
C ALA A 56 2.14 -5.60 -5.78
N MET A 57 1.34 -5.45 -4.72
CA MET A 57 0.42 -4.34 -4.55
C MET A 57 0.71 -3.61 -3.24
N SER A 58 0.95 -2.30 -3.34
CA SER A 58 0.91 -1.33 -2.25
C SER A 58 -0.50 -0.75 -2.19
N VAL A 59 -1.16 -0.85 -1.06
CA VAL A 59 -2.57 -0.47 -0.91
C VAL A 59 -2.82 0.27 0.40
N PRO A 60 -3.75 1.23 0.46
CA PRO A 60 -4.12 1.87 1.71
C PRO A 60 -5.03 0.94 2.55
N GLY A 61 -4.92 1.03 3.87
CA GLY A 61 -5.73 0.27 4.82
C GLY A 61 -4.99 -0.89 5.49
N ALA A 62 -5.69 -1.62 6.35
CA ALA A 62 -5.14 -2.76 7.10
C ALA A 62 -5.16 -4.03 6.24
N VAL A 63 -3.98 -4.51 5.86
CA VAL A 63 -3.84 -5.65 4.95
C VAL A 63 -3.68 -6.94 5.72
N ASP A 64 -4.65 -7.84 5.60
CA ASP A 64 -4.52 -9.24 6.00
C ASP A 64 -3.85 -10.02 4.87
N ARG A 65 -2.58 -10.38 5.06
CA ARG A 65 -1.78 -11.07 4.05
C ARG A 65 -2.11 -12.56 3.91
N GLU A 66 -2.85 -13.15 4.83
CA GLU A 66 -3.26 -14.55 4.75
C GLU A 66 -4.48 -14.69 3.84
N THR A 67 -5.43 -13.76 3.95
CA THR A 67 -6.68 -13.77 3.20
C THR A 67 -6.66 -12.87 1.96
N GLY A 68 -5.75 -11.91 1.89
CA GLY A 68 -5.73 -10.87 0.85
C GLY A 68 -6.84 -9.84 1.00
N ILE A 69 -7.45 -9.74 2.19
CA ILE A 69 -8.52 -8.78 2.48
C ILE A 69 -7.91 -7.48 3.02
N ILE A 70 -8.39 -6.37 2.50
CA ILE A 70 -8.07 -5.04 3.02
C ILE A 70 -9.21 -4.60 3.94
N GLY A 71 -8.88 -4.27 5.17
CA GLY A 71 -9.78 -3.75 6.19
C GLY A 71 -9.45 -2.31 6.57
N GLY A 72 -10.12 -1.81 7.62
CA GLY A 72 -9.95 -0.46 8.11
C GLY A 72 -10.66 0.59 7.24
N ILE A 73 -10.13 1.82 7.29
CA ILE A 73 -10.65 2.98 6.56
C ILE A 73 -9.55 3.50 5.64
N SER A 74 -9.91 3.86 4.40
CA SER A 74 -8.99 4.49 3.47
C SER A 74 -9.70 5.45 2.52
N ALA A 75 -8.92 6.21 1.77
CA ALA A 75 -9.44 7.09 0.71
C ALA A 75 -10.01 6.32 -0.50
N VAL A 76 -9.86 4.99 -0.55
CA VAL A 76 -10.32 4.13 -1.66
C VAL A 76 -11.20 3.00 -1.09
N PRO A 77 -12.41 3.29 -0.60
CA PRO A 77 -13.21 2.33 0.16
C PRO A 77 -13.68 1.12 -0.66
N TYR A 78 -13.79 1.23 -1.97
CA TYR A 78 -14.25 0.16 -2.85
C TYR A 78 -13.24 -0.98 -3.05
N ILE A 79 -12.00 -0.84 -2.54
CA ILE A 79 -11.00 -1.93 -2.57
C ILE A 79 -11.05 -2.83 -1.33
N HIS A 80 -11.93 -2.55 -0.38
CA HIS A 80 -12.04 -3.23 0.91
C HIS A 80 -13.04 -4.38 0.90
N GLY A 81 -12.91 -5.30 1.88
CA GLY A 81 -13.94 -6.26 2.25
C GLY A 81 -14.03 -7.51 1.37
N PHE A 82 -13.11 -7.73 0.44
CA PHE A 82 -13.02 -8.94 -0.38
C PHE A 82 -11.55 -9.39 -0.53
N SER A 83 -11.35 -10.65 -0.94
CA SER A 83 -10.01 -11.18 -1.21
C SER A 83 -9.48 -10.70 -2.55
N TRP A 84 -8.39 -9.94 -2.54
CA TRP A 84 -7.65 -9.59 -3.75
C TRP A 84 -6.99 -10.81 -4.41
N TYR A 85 -6.65 -11.84 -3.63
CA TYR A 85 -6.13 -13.09 -4.17
C TYR A 85 -7.15 -13.78 -5.07
N ASP A 86 -8.42 -13.86 -4.61
CA ASP A 86 -9.51 -14.43 -5.41
C ASP A 86 -9.85 -13.55 -6.62
N LYS A 87 -9.83 -12.23 -6.42
CA LYS A 87 -10.14 -11.27 -7.49
C LYS A 87 -9.17 -11.33 -8.67
N LEU A 88 -7.90 -11.60 -8.39
CA LEU A 88 -6.83 -11.68 -9.40
C LEU A 88 -6.39 -13.12 -9.70
N ALA A 89 -7.09 -14.14 -9.19
CA ALA A 89 -6.73 -15.56 -9.37
C ALA A 89 -6.65 -15.98 -10.83
N SER A 90 -7.44 -15.38 -11.71
CA SER A 90 -7.48 -15.68 -13.16
C SER A 90 -6.13 -15.45 -13.87
N TYR A 91 -5.25 -14.62 -13.32
CA TYR A 91 -3.92 -14.41 -13.89
C TYR A 91 -2.95 -15.58 -13.63
N GLY A 92 -3.26 -16.46 -12.65
CA GLY A 92 -2.41 -17.61 -12.30
C GLY A 92 -1.03 -17.23 -11.76
N LEU A 93 -0.90 -16.03 -11.20
CA LEU A 93 0.35 -15.46 -10.70
C LEU A 93 0.35 -15.40 -9.17
N PRO A 94 1.51 -15.54 -8.51
CA PRO A 94 1.66 -15.19 -7.11
C PRO A 94 1.32 -13.71 -6.89
N ILE A 95 0.53 -13.43 -5.85
CA ILE A 95 0.08 -12.08 -5.50
C ILE A 95 0.52 -11.77 -4.09
N HIS A 96 1.08 -10.58 -3.89
CA HIS A 96 1.45 -10.06 -2.58
C HIS A 96 0.87 -8.66 -2.39
N LEU A 97 0.21 -8.46 -1.25
CA LEU A 97 -0.30 -7.16 -0.82
C LEU A 97 0.43 -6.69 0.43
N GLU A 98 0.66 -5.40 0.52
CA GLU A 98 1.15 -4.76 1.73
C GLU A 98 0.53 -3.35 1.85
N ASN A 99 0.38 -2.86 3.08
CA ASN A 99 0.00 -1.48 3.33
C ASN A 99 1.04 -0.50 2.76
N ASP A 100 0.60 0.64 2.23
CA ASP A 100 1.43 1.65 1.58
C ASP A 100 2.55 2.21 2.48
N ALA A 101 2.24 2.58 3.72
CA ALA A 101 3.25 3.04 4.67
C ALA A 101 4.20 1.91 5.10
N ASN A 102 3.71 0.67 5.21
CA ASN A 102 4.54 -0.50 5.46
C ASN A 102 5.52 -0.76 4.29
N CYS A 103 5.11 -0.49 3.05
CA CYS A 103 5.99 -0.57 1.89
C CYS A 103 7.16 0.41 2.01
N VAL A 104 6.94 1.62 2.55
CA VAL A 104 8.02 2.58 2.86
C VAL A 104 8.98 1.96 3.89
N GLY A 105 8.46 1.42 5.00
CA GLY A 105 9.30 0.75 6.01
C GLY A 105 10.12 -0.42 5.44
N LEU A 106 9.54 -1.20 4.54
CA LEU A 106 10.24 -2.29 3.86
C LEU A 106 11.32 -1.77 2.90
N SER A 107 11.10 -0.64 2.23
CA SER A 107 12.11 -0.02 1.37
C SER A 107 13.30 0.49 2.18
N GLU A 108 13.07 1.05 3.36
CA GLU A 108 14.13 1.46 4.28
C GLU A 108 14.95 0.27 4.78
N LEU A 109 14.30 -0.84 5.14
CA LEU A 109 14.99 -2.08 5.51
C LEU A 109 15.84 -2.65 4.37
N LEU A 110 15.40 -2.50 3.13
CA LEU A 110 16.16 -2.94 1.96
C LEU A 110 17.39 -2.05 1.73
N ALA A 111 17.23 -0.73 1.90
CA ALA A 111 18.31 0.24 1.74
C ALA A 111 19.30 0.22 2.92
N HIS A 112 18.82 -0.10 4.12
CA HIS A 112 19.54 -0.07 5.38
C HIS A 112 19.34 -1.38 6.15
N PRO A 113 19.98 -2.49 5.71
CA PRO A 113 19.80 -3.80 6.34
C PRO A 113 20.32 -3.87 7.79
N GLU A 114 21.08 -2.88 8.24
CA GLU A 114 21.53 -2.72 9.63
C GLU A 114 20.46 -2.18 10.59
N LEU A 115 19.31 -1.69 10.08
CA LEU A 115 18.24 -1.17 10.91
C LEU A 115 17.57 -2.29 11.72
N GLU A 116 17.74 -2.24 13.04
CA GLU A 116 17.10 -3.18 13.96
C GLU A 116 15.75 -2.65 14.47
N ASN A 117 15.72 -1.39 14.93
CA ASN A 117 14.53 -0.77 15.49
C ASN A 117 14.36 0.63 14.91
N ALA A 118 13.25 0.88 14.25
CA ALA A 118 12.93 2.16 13.63
C ALA A 118 11.43 2.41 13.56
N ALA A 119 11.06 3.66 13.48
CA ALA A 119 9.72 4.12 13.11
C ALA A 119 9.82 4.98 11.85
N CYS A 120 9.10 4.61 10.81
CA CYS A 120 8.95 5.42 9.61
C CYS A 120 7.64 6.21 9.73
N VAL A 121 7.70 7.52 9.60
CA VAL A 121 6.51 8.39 9.56
C VAL A 121 6.34 8.88 8.13
N VAL A 122 5.19 8.58 7.54
CA VAL A 122 4.85 8.94 6.17
C VAL A 122 3.82 10.06 6.22
N VAL A 123 4.20 11.22 5.67
CA VAL A 123 3.34 12.41 5.61
C VAL A 123 2.92 12.62 4.16
N GLY A 124 1.62 12.51 3.88
CA GLY A 124 1.01 12.70 2.57
C GLY A 124 -0.33 13.40 2.72
N THR A 125 -1.39 12.92 2.08
CA THR A 125 -2.78 13.38 2.30
C THR A 125 -3.21 13.19 3.76
N GLY A 126 -2.62 12.19 4.44
CA GLY A 126 -2.74 11.95 5.89
C GLY A 126 -1.39 11.59 6.47
N ILE A 127 -1.39 11.05 7.69
CA ILE A 127 -0.22 10.47 8.33
C ILE A 127 -0.40 8.97 8.42
N GLY A 128 0.55 8.25 7.83
CA GLY A 128 0.75 6.82 8.01
C GLY A 128 2.10 6.54 8.67
N GLY A 129 2.42 5.26 8.82
CA GLY A 129 3.74 4.89 9.28
C GLY A 129 3.98 3.39 9.31
N ALA A 130 5.22 3.04 9.58
CA ALA A 130 5.65 1.65 9.73
C ALA A 130 6.56 1.52 10.94
N MET A 131 6.44 0.39 11.62
CA MET A 131 7.31 0.03 12.74
C MET A 131 8.24 -1.11 12.34
N ILE A 132 9.53 -0.93 12.57
CA ILE A 132 10.54 -1.97 12.40
C ILE A 132 11.02 -2.38 13.79
N LEU A 133 10.94 -3.65 14.11
CA LEU A 133 11.41 -4.22 15.37
C LEU A 133 12.25 -5.46 15.07
N ASN A 134 13.47 -5.50 15.62
CA ASN A 134 14.43 -6.58 15.42
C ASN A 134 14.68 -6.88 13.93
N GLY A 135 14.86 -5.83 13.11
CA GLY A 135 15.13 -5.94 11.68
C GLY A 135 13.94 -6.45 10.86
N ARG A 136 12.71 -6.36 11.39
CA ARG A 136 11.51 -6.85 10.72
C ARG A 136 10.36 -5.86 10.85
N LEU A 137 9.56 -5.77 9.80
CA LEU A 137 8.33 -4.99 9.83
C LEU A 137 7.34 -5.56 10.85
N HIS A 138 6.93 -4.72 11.80
CA HIS A 138 5.96 -5.05 12.85
C HIS A 138 4.57 -4.58 12.44
N ARG A 139 3.70 -5.48 12.03
CA ARG A 139 2.34 -5.18 11.57
C ARG A 139 1.31 -5.09 12.69
N GLY A 140 1.67 -5.55 13.89
CA GLY A 140 0.71 -5.70 14.99
C GLY A 140 -0.30 -6.85 14.75
N LYS A 141 -1.10 -7.14 15.78
CA LYS A 141 -2.07 -8.23 15.74
C LYS A 141 -3.21 -8.01 14.73
N HIS A 142 -3.57 -6.75 14.50
CA HIS A 142 -4.71 -6.36 13.64
C HIS A 142 -4.26 -5.60 12.40
N HIS A 143 -3.01 -5.77 11.99
CA HIS A 143 -2.39 -5.10 10.82
C HIS A 143 -2.40 -3.57 10.90
N LEU A 144 -2.43 -3.00 12.13
CA LEU A 144 -2.46 -1.56 12.40
C LEU A 144 -1.16 -1.07 13.07
N GLY A 145 -0.07 -1.84 12.97
CA GLY A 145 1.23 -1.42 13.47
C GLY A 145 1.77 -0.24 12.69
N GLY A 146 2.05 0.87 13.37
CA GLY A 146 2.58 2.08 12.71
C GLY A 146 1.52 3.12 12.32
N GLU A 147 0.26 2.90 12.64
CA GLU A 147 -0.84 3.83 12.35
C GLU A 147 -0.78 5.10 13.24
N PHE A 148 0.29 5.89 13.08
CA PHE A 148 0.53 7.09 13.87
C PHE A 148 -0.50 8.18 13.66
N GLY A 149 -1.18 8.19 12.50
CA GLY A 149 -2.24 9.15 12.19
C GLY A 149 -3.43 9.10 13.15
N TYR A 150 -3.64 7.95 13.82
CA TYR A 150 -4.70 7.78 14.82
C TYR A 150 -4.30 8.18 16.24
N MET A 151 -3.09 8.68 16.48
CA MET A 151 -2.69 9.17 17.80
C MET A 151 -3.52 10.38 18.20
N LEU A 152 -4.15 10.31 19.39
CA LEU A 152 -4.92 11.41 19.96
C LEU A 152 -3.96 12.45 20.53
N LEU A 153 -4.16 13.73 20.19
CA LEU A 153 -3.30 14.84 20.60
C LEU A 153 -3.98 15.78 21.61
N SER A 154 -5.31 15.86 21.63
CA SER A 154 -6.04 16.81 22.46
C SER A 154 -7.44 16.31 22.85
N GLU A 155 -8.11 17.02 23.78
CA GLU A 155 -9.53 16.91 24.07
C GLU A 155 -10.23 18.25 23.71
N PRO A 156 -11.32 18.22 22.92
CA PRO A 156 -11.96 17.04 22.31
C PRO A 156 -11.00 16.30 21.36
N ALA A 157 -11.23 14.99 21.18
CA ALA A 157 -10.31 14.11 20.48
C ALA A 157 -10.00 14.60 19.06
N GLU A 158 -8.78 15.06 18.86
CA GLU A 158 -8.21 15.42 17.56
C GLU A 158 -7.03 14.48 17.30
N THR A 159 -7.04 13.80 16.16
CA THR A 159 -5.96 12.90 15.78
C THR A 159 -4.83 13.68 15.11
N LEU A 160 -3.62 13.11 15.13
CA LEU A 160 -2.47 13.65 14.41
C LEU A 160 -2.77 13.74 12.89
N GLY A 161 -3.51 12.78 12.34
CA GLY A 161 -3.91 12.77 10.94
C GLY A 161 -4.83 13.95 10.59
N GLU A 162 -5.84 14.22 11.40
CA GLU A 162 -6.78 15.34 11.20
C GLU A 162 -6.08 16.69 11.30
N LEU A 163 -5.18 16.86 12.26
CA LEU A 163 -4.41 18.09 12.40
C LEU A 163 -3.57 18.37 11.15
N VAL A 164 -2.87 17.36 10.62
CA VAL A 164 -2.05 17.53 9.43
C VAL A 164 -2.91 17.83 8.21
N THR A 165 -4.00 17.10 8.00
CA THR A 165 -4.93 17.37 6.89
C THR A 165 -5.44 18.80 6.93
N SER A 166 -5.81 19.30 8.09
CA SER A 166 -6.27 20.70 8.27
C SER A 166 -5.22 21.76 7.93
N CYS A 167 -3.94 21.42 7.94
CA CYS A 167 -2.85 22.34 7.57
C CYS A 167 -2.68 22.46 6.04
N PHE A 168 -3.08 21.44 5.27
CA PHE A 168 -2.99 21.44 3.81
C PHE A 168 -4.24 22.00 3.12
N ASP A 169 -5.38 22.03 3.81
CA ASP A 169 -6.66 22.56 3.31
C ASP A 169 -6.77 24.10 3.42
N ARG A 170 -5.70 24.79 3.84
CA ARG A 170 -5.59 26.25 3.95
C ARG A 170 -4.64 26.75 2.85
#